data_993a98aff8ba025d77801c21d59031cc
#
_entry.id   993a98aff8ba025d77801c21d59031cc
#
_cell.length_a   1.000
_cell.length_b   1.000
_cell.length_c   1.000
_cell.angle_alpha   90.00
_cell.angle_beta   90.00
_cell.angle_gamma   90.00
#
_symmetry.space_group_name_H-M   'P 1'
#
loop_
_entity.id
_entity.type
_entity.pdbx_description
1 polymer ?
#
loop_
_entity_poly.entity_id
_entity_poly.type
_entity_poly.pdbx_seq_one_letter_code
_entity_poly.pdbx_strand_id
1 'polypeptide(L)'
;MEITDNIIIYEAHDFPHFLMQPFYSDYVGIVVCHQGMFRFCVDGTSFVASMGETVFLSPGILFHVQEVSADFRYTLLFYRVEQILHMLGNTVVSMRLYSTLYPKSCTVTHTEYEEMLTSYARMLLDLEQKEKHDTYSLHEQKLLLMAVTYRLCSIFSASFQKEGKEMRRKIETFEMLVKLIEENFMRVRTVAFYADQLCPTPKYLSVIVKSVCGKTVQQLIFKAIIRRSIYLMKNTDKTIQQIACELSFPNASSFGTFFKKHTGLSPKNYRMGAE
;
A
#
# COMPACT_ATOMS: atom_id res chain seq x y z
N MET A 1 -7.62 6.12 -18.37
CA MET A 1 -7.36 4.67 -18.62
C MET A 1 -7.48 3.99 -17.27
N GLU A 2 -8.54 3.23 -17.05
CA GLU A 2 -8.70 2.51 -15.80
C GLU A 2 -7.66 1.41 -15.72
N ILE A 3 -6.83 1.42 -14.69
CA ILE A 3 -5.98 0.29 -14.36
C ILE A 3 -6.91 -0.75 -13.74
N THR A 4 -7.49 -1.60 -14.58
CA THR A 4 -8.38 -2.70 -14.16
C THR A 4 -7.59 -3.93 -13.75
N ASP A 5 -6.33 -3.99 -14.14
CA ASP A 5 -5.48 -5.14 -13.92
C ASP A 5 -5.13 -5.28 -12.45
N ASN A 6 -5.25 -6.49 -11.96
CA ASN A 6 -4.92 -6.82 -10.58
C ASN A 6 -3.40 -6.89 -10.34
N ILE A 7 -2.64 -7.07 -11.41
CA ILE A 7 -1.19 -7.10 -11.45
C ILE A 7 -0.74 -6.25 -12.63
N ILE A 8 0.29 -5.45 -12.42
CA ILE A 8 0.91 -4.63 -13.45
C ILE A 8 2.39 -4.94 -13.42
N ILE A 9 2.93 -5.44 -14.52
CA ILE A 9 4.34 -5.80 -14.62
C ILE A 9 4.90 -5.19 -15.88
N TYR A 10 6.03 -4.49 -15.73
CA TYR A 10 6.79 -3.97 -16.86
C TYR A 10 8.27 -4.25 -16.66
N GLU A 11 8.92 -4.68 -17.72
CA GLU A 11 10.38 -4.75 -17.85
C GLU A 11 10.71 -4.04 -19.17
N ALA A 12 11.11 -2.76 -19.11
CA ALA A 12 11.18 -1.93 -20.30
C ALA A 12 12.15 -0.74 -20.17
N HIS A 13 12.31 -0.04 -21.29
CA HIS A 13 12.99 1.25 -21.39
C HIS A 13 12.01 2.43 -21.28
N ASP A 14 10.74 2.25 -21.64
CA ASP A 14 9.74 3.30 -21.65
C ASP A 14 8.83 3.15 -20.42
N PHE A 15 8.70 4.22 -19.64
CA PHE A 15 7.86 4.21 -18.47
C PHE A 15 6.38 4.37 -18.87
N PRO A 16 5.44 3.58 -18.31
CA PRO A 16 4.04 3.68 -18.69
C PRO A 16 3.49 5.08 -18.46
N HIS A 17 2.85 5.65 -19.49
CA HIS A 17 2.39 7.04 -19.46
C HIS A 17 1.42 7.33 -18.31
N PHE A 18 0.60 6.35 -17.90
CA PHE A 18 -0.33 6.53 -16.78
C PHE A 18 0.36 6.77 -15.43
N LEU A 19 1.62 6.31 -15.25
CA LEU A 19 2.39 6.56 -14.03
C LEU A 19 2.96 7.99 -13.97
N MET A 20 2.96 8.72 -15.09
CA MET A 20 3.36 10.13 -15.13
C MET A 20 2.27 11.07 -14.60
N GLN A 21 1.03 10.59 -14.50
CA GLN A 21 -0.09 11.34 -13.92
C GLN A 21 -0.30 10.95 -12.46
N PRO A 22 -0.64 11.89 -11.56
CA PRO A 22 -0.95 11.57 -10.19
C PRO A 22 -2.13 10.60 -10.09
N PHE A 23 -1.95 9.46 -9.44
CA PHE A 23 -3.03 8.52 -9.18
C PHE A 23 -2.96 7.98 -7.76
N TYR A 24 -4.11 7.64 -7.20
CA TYR A 24 -4.18 7.00 -5.91
C TYR A 24 -3.95 5.50 -6.07
N SER A 25 -2.77 5.04 -5.64
CA SER A 25 -2.35 3.66 -5.77
C SER A 25 -2.86 2.81 -4.60
N ASP A 26 -3.63 1.76 -4.88
CA ASP A 26 -4.01 0.70 -3.95
C ASP A 26 -3.14 -0.57 -4.10
N TYR A 27 -2.07 -0.46 -4.86
CA TYR A 27 -1.11 -1.54 -5.11
C TYR A 27 0.04 -1.54 -4.09
N VAL A 28 0.53 -2.72 -3.79
CA VAL A 28 1.93 -2.88 -3.35
C VAL A 28 2.79 -2.69 -4.58
N GLY A 29 3.76 -1.77 -4.52
CA GLY A 29 4.63 -1.45 -5.65
C GLY A 29 6.08 -1.78 -5.35
N ILE A 30 6.75 -2.37 -6.34
CA ILE A 30 8.18 -2.63 -6.35
C ILE A 30 8.72 -2.09 -7.67
N VAL A 31 9.72 -1.22 -7.61
CA VAL A 31 10.46 -0.75 -8.80
C VAL A 31 11.94 -0.99 -8.56
N VAL A 32 12.54 -1.84 -9.39
CA VAL A 32 13.97 -2.13 -9.38
C VAL A 32 14.63 -1.30 -10.47
N CYS A 33 15.61 -0.46 -10.11
CA CYS A 33 16.35 0.38 -11.03
C CYS A 33 17.60 -0.34 -11.52
N HIS A 34 17.61 -0.84 -12.76
CA HIS A 34 18.76 -1.52 -13.34
C HIS A 34 19.77 -0.55 -13.97
N GLN A 35 19.32 0.60 -14.47
CA GLN A 35 20.14 1.64 -15.08
C GLN A 35 19.43 2.99 -15.02
N GLY A 36 20.23 4.07 -14.99
CA GLY A 36 19.71 5.44 -14.97
C GLY A 36 19.10 5.84 -13.63
N MET A 37 18.13 6.74 -13.68
CA MET A 37 17.44 7.27 -12.50
C MET A 37 16.01 7.68 -12.82
N PHE A 38 15.15 7.70 -11.81
CA PHE A 38 13.84 8.33 -11.89
C PHE A 38 13.51 9.14 -10.66
N ARG A 39 12.81 10.25 -10.90
CA ARG A 39 12.25 11.12 -9.87
C ARG A 39 10.76 10.90 -9.81
N PHE A 40 10.23 10.75 -8.60
CA PHE A 40 8.81 10.47 -8.38
C PHE A 40 8.31 11.16 -7.11
N CYS A 41 7.01 11.31 -7.01
CA CYS A 41 6.35 11.93 -5.88
C CYS A 41 5.41 10.93 -5.19
N VAL A 42 5.46 10.92 -3.85
CA VAL A 42 4.58 10.12 -3.00
C VAL A 42 3.98 11.04 -1.94
N ASP A 43 2.66 11.14 -1.91
CA ASP A 43 1.92 11.98 -0.95
C ASP A 43 2.47 13.43 -0.88
N GLY A 44 2.86 13.99 -2.04
CA GLY A 44 3.41 15.35 -2.16
C GLY A 44 4.92 15.48 -1.83
N THR A 45 5.61 14.40 -1.51
CA THR A 45 7.06 14.39 -1.27
C THR A 45 7.79 13.79 -2.46
N SER A 46 8.78 14.50 -3.00
CA SER A 46 9.60 14.02 -4.11
C SER A 46 10.77 13.15 -3.62
N PHE A 47 11.01 12.07 -4.35
CA PHE A 47 12.10 11.12 -4.16
C PHE A 47 12.86 10.91 -5.45
N VAL A 48 14.09 10.42 -5.34
CA VAL A 48 14.91 9.98 -6.48
C VAL A 48 15.38 8.57 -6.18
N ALA A 49 15.36 7.71 -7.18
CA ALA A 49 16.00 6.40 -7.13
C ALA A 49 16.90 6.24 -8.37
N SER A 50 18.05 5.60 -8.16
CA SER A 50 19.13 5.45 -9.13
C SER A 50 19.47 3.97 -9.31
N MET A 51 20.36 3.70 -10.26
CA MET A 51 20.87 2.35 -10.55
C MET A 51 21.28 1.60 -9.27
N GLY A 52 20.81 0.35 -9.14
CA GLY A 52 21.06 -0.52 -7.98
C GLY A 52 20.12 -0.26 -6.79
N GLU A 53 19.23 0.71 -6.89
CA GLU A 53 18.24 0.96 -5.85
C GLU A 53 16.89 0.32 -6.20
N THR A 54 16.22 -0.16 -5.17
CA THR A 54 14.85 -0.68 -5.25
C THR A 54 13.91 0.24 -4.47
N VAL A 55 12.80 0.59 -5.10
CA VAL A 55 11.72 1.38 -4.50
C VAL A 55 10.60 0.45 -4.08
N PHE A 56 10.20 0.53 -2.83
CA PHE A 56 9.03 -0.16 -2.29
C PHE A 56 7.94 0.87 -2.00
N LEU A 57 6.76 0.65 -2.57
CA LEU A 57 5.59 1.53 -2.44
C LEU A 57 4.48 0.81 -1.67
N SER A 58 3.91 1.51 -0.69
CA SER A 58 2.78 1.01 0.08
C SER A 58 1.45 1.25 -0.63
N PRO A 59 0.44 0.39 -0.48
CA PRO A 59 -0.90 0.73 -0.93
C PRO A 59 -1.47 1.93 -0.14
N GLY A 60 -2.36 2.67 -0.77
CA GLY A 60 -3.02 3.84 -0.20
C GLY A 60 -2.16 5.10 -0.22
N ILE A 61 -1.46 5.35 -1.33
CA ILE A 61 -0.64 6.54 -1.57
C ILE A 61 -1.08 7.27 -2.84
N LEU A 62 -0.82 8.57 -2.89
CA LEU A 62 -0.87 9.33 -4.13
C LEU A 62 0.53 9.27 -4.77
N PHE A 63 0.63 8.66 -5.95
CA PHE A 63 1.90 8.40 -6.63
C PHE A 63 1.90 8.96 -8.04
N HIS A 64 3.02 9.52 -8.48
CA HIS A 64 3.30 9.78 -9.89
C HIS A 64 4.80 9.91 -10.13
N VAL A 65 5.23 9.59 -11.34
CA VAL A 65 6.60 9.81 -11.81
C VAL A 65 6.70 11.21 -12.42
N GLN A 66 7.73 11.93 -12.05
CA GLN A 66 7.99 13.31 -12.49
C GLN A 66 8.98 13.35 -13.65
N GLU A 67 10.01 12.51 -13.60
CA GLU A 67 11.11 12.52 -14.54
C GLU A 67 11.79 11.16 -14.59
N VAL A 68 12.25 10.74 -15.76
CA VAL A 68 13.10 9.57 -15.97
C VAL A 68 14.30 9.94 -16.84
N SER A 69 15.47 9.37 -16.58
CA SER A 69 16.64 9.54 -17.46
C SER A 69 16.47 8.78 -18.78
N ALA A 70 17.12 9.24 -19.85
CA ALA A 70 17.00 8.64 -21.17
C ALA A 70 17.49 7.18 -21.25
N ASP A 71 18.38 6.81 -20.34
CA ASP A 71 18.95 5.46 -20.21
C ASP A 71 18.24 4.60 -19.17
N PHE A 72 17.09 5.04 -18.64
CA PHE A 72 16.40 4.37 -17.55
C PHE A 72 15.94 2.97 -17.93
N ARG A 73 16.38 1.97 -17.15
CA ARG A 73 15.96 0.57 -17.25
C ARG A 73 15.47 0.10 -15.90
N TYR A 74 14.33 -0.58 -15.89
CA TYR A 74 13.68 -0.96 -14.66
C TYR A 74 12.87 -2.25 -14.81
N THR A 75 12.60 -2.88 -13.67
CA THR A 75 11.53 -3.86 -13.51
C THR A 75 10.50 -3.29 -12.54
N LEU A 76 9.24 -3.26 -12.94
CA LEU A 76 8.12 -2.80 -12.14
C LEU A 76 7.18 -3.97 -11.88
N LEU A 77 6.80 -4.14 -10.62
CA LEU A 77 5.76 -5.05 -10.18
C LEU A 77 4.81 -4.30 -9.26
N PHE A 78 3.57 -4.11 -9.70
CA PHE A 78 2.48 -3.61 -8.89
C PHE A 78 1.41 -4.69 -8.77
N TYR A 79 0.95 -4.99 -7.56
CA TYR A 79 -0.10 -5.98 -7.34
C TYR A 79 -1.02 -5.61 -6.19
N ARG A 80 -2.28 -6.04 -6.30
CA ARG A 80 -3.28 -5.87 -5.24
C ARG A 80 -3.23 -7.02 -4.27
N VAL A 81 -3.04 -6.69 -2.99
CA VAL A 81 -2.95 -7.69 -1.92
C VAL A 81 -4.26 -8.48 -1.76
N GLU A 82 -5.39 -7.91 -2.14
CA GLU A 82 -6.71 -8.52 -2.06
C GLU A 82 -6.79 -9.89 -2.71
N GLN A 83 -6.00 -10.12 -3.77
CA GLN A 83 -5.97 -11.41 -4.49
C GLN A 83 -5.44 -12.58 -3.66
N ILE A 84 -4.58 -12.28 -2.72
CA ILE A 84 -3.90 -13.28 -1.88
C ILE A 84 -4.28 -13.17 -0.40
N LEU A 85 -5.18 -12.24 -0.06
CA LEU A 85 -5.56 -11.95 1.32
C LEU A 85 -5.99 -13.20 2.10
N HIS A 86 -6.81 -14.06 1.50
CA HIS A 86 -7.32 -15.27 2.13
C HIS A 86 -6.23 -16.33 2.37
N MET A 87 -5.11 -16.26 1.65
CA MET A 87 -3.97 -17.17 1.78
C MET A 87 -2.94 -16.67 2.79
N LEU A 88 -2.90 -15.38 3.06
CA LEU A 88 -1.88 -14.75 3.91
C LEU A 88 -2.15 -14.89 5.42
N GLY A 89 -3.37 -15.24 5.83
CA GLY A 89 -3.72 -15.33 7.25
C GLY A 89 -3.33 -14.05 8.02
N ASN A 90 -2.64 -14.20 9.15
CA ASN A 90 -2.16 -13.07 9.95
C ASN A 90 -1.05 -12.24 9.28
N THR A 91 -0.45 -12.73 8.19
CA THR A 91 0.61 -12.03 7.46
C THR A 91 0.10 -10.74 6.83
N VAL A 92 -1.20 -10.67 6.51
CA VAL A 92 -1.84 -9.43 6.01
C VAL A 92 -1.69 -8.31 7.03
N VAL A 93 -1.88 -8.61 8.30
CA VAL A 93 -1.69 -7.65 9.39
C VAL A 93 -0.25 -7.17 9.39
N SER A 94 0.72 -8.10 9.26
CA SER A 94 2.13 -7.77 9.21
C SER A 94 2.48 -6.89 8.00
N MET A 95 1.97 -7.19 6.80
CA MET A 95 2.21 -6.34 5.62
C MET A 95 1.64 -4.93 5.77
N ARG A 96 0.43 -4.81 6.28
CA ARG A 96 -0.19 -3.50 6.56
C ARG A 96 0.61 -2.74 7.62
N LEU A 97 1.16 -3.46 8.56
CA LEU A 97 2.06 -2.98 9.59
C LEU A 97 3.34 -2.41 8.97
N TYR A 98 4.06 -3.19 8.16
CA TYR A 98 5.28 -2.75 7.52
C TYR A 98 5.04 -1.54 6.61
N SER A 99 3.96 -1.54 5.83
CA SER A 99 3.59 -0.38 5.03
C SER A 99 3.27 0.88 5.85
N THR A 100 2.96 0.71 7.13
CA THR A 100 2.62 1.81 8.05
C THR A 100 3.81 2.20 8.92
N LEU A 101 4.69 1.25 9.26
CA LEU A 101 5.90 1.46 10.07
C LEU A 101 6.94 2.31 9.35
N TYR A 102 7.04 2.22 8.02
CA TYR A 102 7.88 3.15 7.28
C TYR A 102 7.21 4.53 7.28
N PRO A 103 7.85 5.54 7.89
CA PRO A 103 7.30 6.90 7.99
C PRO A 103 7.09 7.54 6.63
N LYS A 104 7.72 6.99 5.62
CA LYS A 104 7.53 7.33 4.21
C LYS A 104 6.68 6.25 3.59
N SER A 105 5.63 6.64 2.91
CA SER A 105 4.77 5.74 2.11
C SER A 105 5.56 5.02 0.99
N CYS A 106 6.85 5.31 0.90
CA CYS A 106 7.83 4.62 0.08
C CYS A 106 9.17 4.43 0.81
N THR A 107 9.92 3.45 0.38
CA THR A 107 11.32 3.20 0.80
C THR A 107 12.17 3.04 -0.44
N VAL A 108 13.26 3.80 -0.52
CA VAL A 108 14.30 3.66 -1.55
C VAL A 108 15.54 3.10 -0.87
N THR A 109 16.06 1.98 -1.34
CA THR A 109 17.21 1.31 -0.72
C THR A 109 17.90 0.37 -1.68
N HIS A 110 19.21 0.17 -1.49
CA HIS A 110 19.90 -0.98 -2.05
C HIS A 110 19.47 -2.25 -1.32
N THR A 111 19.21 -3.32 -2.05
CA THR A 111 18.84 -4.61 -1.49
C THR A 111 19.61 -5.74 -2.15
N GLU A 112 20.02 -6.73 -1.36
CA GLU A 112 20.61 -7.99 -1.86
C GLU A 112 19.59 -8.88 -2.59
N TYR A 113 18.32 -8.48 -2.58
CA TYR A 113 17.21 -9.24 -3.18
C TYR A 113 16.78 -8.74 -4.56
N GLU A 114 17.53 -7.82 -5.19
CA GLU A 114 17.21 -7.22 -6.49
C GLU A 114 16.98 -8.26 -7.59
N GLU A 115 17.94 -9.17 -7.78
CA GLU A 115 17.86 -10.24 -8.79
C GLU A 115 16.66 -11.18 -8.55
N MET A 116 16.38 -11.47 -7.29
CA MET A 116 15.26 -12.33 -6.92
C MET A 116 13.92 -11.65 -7.15
N LEU A 117 13.78 -10.37 -6.80
CA LEU A 117 12.57 -9.59 -7.04
C LEU A 117 12.31 -9.46 -8.55
N THR A 118 13.37 -9.23 -9.34
CA THR A 118 13.31 -9.21 -10.80
C THR A 118 12.87 -10.58 -11.35
N SER A 119 13.41 -11.68 -10.82
CA SER A 119 13.03 -13.04 -11.24
C SER A 119 11.56 -13.35 -10.94
N TYR A 120 11.06 -12.96 -9.78
CA TYR A 120 9.62 -13.09 -9.48
C TYR A 120 8.73 -12.28 -10.45
N ALA A 121 9.15 -11.06 -10.78
CA ALA A 121 8.41 -10.23 -11.73
C ALA A 121 8.38 -10.87 -13.11
N ARG A 122 9.51 -11.42 -13.59
CA ARG A 122 9.57 -12.16 -14.88
C ARG A 122 8.68 -13.40 -14.89
N MET A 123 8.73 -14.23 -13.84
CA MET A 123 7.85 -15.40 -13.75
C MET A 123 6.36 -15.01 -13.79
N LEU A 124 5.99 -13.92 -13.12
CA LEU A 124 4.63 -13.39 -13.16
C LEU A 124 4.28 -12.86 -14.55
N LEU A 125 5.21 -12.17 -15.23
CA LEU A 125 5.02 -11.66 -16.59
C LEU A 125 4.81 -12.80 -17.59
N ASP A 126 5.59 -13.88 -17.48
CA ASP A 126 5.44 -15.08 -18.33
C ASP A 126 4.07 -15.73 -18.15
N LEU A 127 3.52 -15.72 -16.92
CA LEU A 127 2.17 -16.22 -16.65
C LEU A 127 1.09 -15.32 -17.24
N GLU A 128 1.24 -14.00 -17.16
CA GLU A 128 0.29 -13.02 -17.71
C GLU A 128 0.23 -13.05 -19.25
N GLN A 129 1.33 -13.37 -19.92
CA GLN A 129 1.42 -13.42 -21.38
C GLN A 129 0.83 -14.71 -21.99
N LYS A 130 0.46 -15.70 -21.18
CA LYS A 130 -0.18 -16.92 -21.69
C LYS A 130 -1.59 -16.61 -22.23
N GLU A 131 -1.87 -17.04 -23.46
CA GLU A 131 -3.16 -16.80 -24.14
C GLU A 131 -4.37 -17.43 -23.39
N LYS A 132 -4.14 -18.45 -22.58
CA LYS A 132 -5.18 -19.11 -21.78
C LYS A 132 -4.68 -19.29 -20.35
N HIS A 133 -5.33 -18.62 -19.41
CA HIS A 133 -5.16 -18.84 -17.99
C HIS A 133 -5.95 -20.10 -17.59
N ASP A 134 -5.24 -21.19 -17.36
CA ASP A 134 -5.82 -22.36 -16.73
C ASP A 134 -5.86 -22.20 -15.19
N THR A 135 -6.54 -23.13 -14.51
CA THR A 135 -6.66 -23.09 -13.05
C THR A 135 -5.30 -23.19 -12.34
N TYR A 136 -4.33 -23.90 -12.93
CA TYR A 136 -2.99 -24.07 -12.35
C TYR A 136 -2.17 -22.79 -12.46
N SER A 137 -2.18 -22.12 -13.63
CA SER A 137 -1.47 -20.85 -13.83
C SER A 137 -1.99 -19.74 -12.90
N LEU A 138 -3.30 -19.67 -12.65
CA LEU A 138 -3.88 -18.74 -11.69
C LEU A 138 -3.46 -19.04 -10.24
N HIS A 139 -3.31 -20.33 -9.87
CA HIS A 139 -2.80 -20.69 -8.54
C HIS A 139 -1.30 -20.40 -8.41
N GLU A 140 -0.52 -20.68 -9.45
CA GLU A 140 0.91 -20.37 -9.49
C GLU A 140 1.15 -18.85 -9.33
N GLN A 141 0.40 -18.03 -10.04
CA GLN A 141 0.44 -16.58 -9.91
C GLN A 141 0.21 -16.12 -8.47
N LYS A 142 -0.82 -16.66 -7.80
CA LYS A 142 -1.10 -16.34 -6.39
C LYS A 142 0.01 -16.78 -5.45
N LEU A 143 0.61 -17.94 -5.68
CA LEU A 143 1.73 -18.44 -4.89
C LEU A 143 2.98 -17.59 -5.07
N LEU A 144 3.27 -17.13 -6.29
CA LEU A 144 4.36 -16.19 -6.57
C LEU A 144 4.15 -14.85 -5.88
N LEU A 145 2.94 -14.30 -5.94
CA LEU A 145 2.59 -13.07 -5.22
C LEU A 145 2.73 -13.24 -3.70
N MET A 146 2.36 -14.41 -3.16
CA MET A 146 2.62 -14.73 -1.76
C MET A 146 4.11 -14.77 -1.46
N ALA A 147 4.93 -15.41 -2.30
CA ALA A 147 6.38 -15.49 -2.11
C ALA A 147 7.01 -14.09 -2.09
N VAL A 148 6.65 -13.23 -3.03
CA VAL A 148 7.04 -11.80 -3.04
C VAL A 148 6.64 -11.12 -1.74
N THR A 149 5.40 -11.29 -1.32
CA THR A 149 4.84 -10.70 -0.11
C THR A 149 5.62 -11.10 1.14
N TYR A 150 5.88 -12.40 1.32
CA TYR A 150 6.70 -12.91 2.44
C TYR A 150 8.14 -12.39 2.37
N ARG A 151 8.69 -12.24 1.18
CA ARG A 151 10.03 -11.65 1.01
C ARG A 151 10.05 -10.20 1.45
N LEU A 152 9.06 -9.40 1.08
CA LEU A 152 8.93 -8.02 1.55
C LEU A 152 8.83 -7.97 3.08
N CYS A 153 8.01 -8.85 3.68
CA CYS A 153 7.94 -8.95 5.15
C CYS A 153 9.30 -9.27 5.76
N SER A 154 10.07 -10.18 5.16
CA SER A 154 11.42 -10.53 5.62
C SER A 154 12.39 -9.35 5.53
N ILE A 155 12.42 -8.64 4.39
CA ILE A 155 13.26 -7.46 4.17
C ILE A 155 12.98 -6.41 5.25
N PHE A 156 11.71 -6.11 5.47
CA PHE A 156 11.33 -5.09 6.45
C PHE A 156 11.51 -5.53 7.89
N SER A 157 11.23 -6.80 8.23
CA SER A 157 11.42 -7.30 9.60
C SER A 157 12.90 -7.29 10.04
N ALA A 158 13.81 -7.56 9.13
CA ALA A 158 15.24 -7.50 9.41
C ALA A 158 15.71 -6.10 9.85
N SER A 159 15.06 -5.05 9.34
CA SER A 159 15.35 -3.68 9.73
C SER A 159 14.97 -3.39 11.18
N PHE A 160 13.90 -4.02 11.71
CA PHE A 160 13.45 -3.83 13.11
C PHE A 160 14.27 -4.59 14.14
N GLN A 161 14.93 -5.68 13.76
CA GLN A 161 15.77 -6.45 14.70
C GLN A 161 16.98 -5.67 15.19
N LYS A 162 17.40 -4.63 14.46
CA LYS A 162 18.50 -3.74 14.82
C LYS A 162 18.12 -2.67 15.84
N GLU A 163 16.83 -2.50 16.12
CA GLU A 163 16.33 -1.46 17.03
C GLU A 163 16.56 -1.79 18.51
N GLY A 164 16.77 -0.76 19.33
CA GLY A 164 16.95 -0.91 20.75
C GLY A 164 15.68 -1.41 21.47
N LYS A 165 15.83 -1.96 22.69
CA LYS A 165 14.73 -2.57 23.47
C LYS A 165 13.50 -1.65 23.66
N GLU A 166 13.72 -0.35 23.84
CA GLU A 166 12.65 0.63 24.01
C GLU A 166 11.85 0.80 22.71
N MET A 167 12.53 0.90 21.55
CA MET A 167 11.87 1.03 20.25
C MET A 167 11.08 -0.24 19.93
N ARG A 168 11.61 -1.43 20.23
CA ARG A 168 10.85 -2.70 20.05
C ARG A 168 9.54 -2.69 20.81
N ARG A 169 9.52 -2.26 22.07
CA ARG A 169 8.27 -2.14 22.85
C ARG A 169 7.28 -1.16 22.22
N LYS A 170 7.76 -0.03 21.68
CA LYS A 170 6.92 0.92 20.95
C LYS A 170 6.35 0.29 19.69
N ILE A 171 7.14 -0.48 18.95
CA ILE A 171 6.72 -1.22 17.77
C ILE A 171 5.66 -2.26 18.14
N GLU A 172 5.85 -3.08 19.16
CA GLU A 172 4.87 -4.05 19.64
C GLU A 172 3.51 -3.39 20.00
N THR A 173 3.55 -2.27 20.70
CA THR A 173 2.32 -1.49 21.02
C THR A 173 1.66 -0.96 19.75
N PHE A 174 2.46 -0.49 18.80
CA PHE A 174 1.98 -0.02 17.51
C PHE A 174 1.36 -1.16 16.68
N GLU A 175 1.94 -2.35 16.70
CA GLU A 175 1.40 -3.56 16.07
C GLU A 175 0.03 -3.91 16.61
N MET A 176 -0.12 -3.93 17.91
CA MET A 176 -1.42 -4.15 18.54
C MET A 176 -2.43 -3.09 18.17
N LEU A 177 -2.01 -1.81 18.08
CA LEU A 177 -2.88 -0.72 17.63
C LEU A 177 -3.36 -0.92 16.19
N VAL A 178 -2.46 -1.27 15.26
CA VAL A 178 -2.83 -1.47 13.85
C VAL A 178 -3.84 -2.62 13.73
N LYS A 179 -3.61 -3.73 14.44
CA LYS A 179 -4.57 -4.84 14.49
C LYS A 179 -5.94 -4.37 15.01
N LEU A 180 -5.94 -3.63 16.11
CA LEU A 180 -7.17 -3.12 16.72
C LEU A 180 -7.91 -2.13 15.80
N ILE A 181 -7.16 -1.31 15.04
CA ILE A 181 -7.74 -0.42 14.02
C ILE A 181 -8.42 -1.27 12.93
N GLU A 182 -7.76 -2.29 12.40
CA GLU A 182 -8.31 -3.14 11.34
C GLU A 182 -9.62 -3.83 11.76
N GLU A 183 -9.73 -4.20 13.03
CA GLU A 183 -10.93 -4.83 13.57
C GLU A 183 -12.09 -3.84 13.80
N ASN A 184 -11.79 -2.55 14.06
CA ASN A 184 -12.79 -1.61 14.58
C ASN A 184 -13.00 -0.34 13.75
N PHE A 185 -12.13 0.01 12.78
CA PHE A 185 -12.15 1.30 12.07
C PHE A 185 -13.49 1.65 11.39
N MET A 186 -14.26 0.65 11.01
CA MET A 186 -15.58 0.87 10.39
C MET A 186 -16.59 1.47 11.36
N ARG A 187 -16.47 1.17 12.65
CA ARG A 187 -17.44 1.55 13.69
C ARG A 187 -16.89 2.60 14.65
N VAL A 188 -15.60 2.55 14.97
CA VAL A 188 -14.98 3.38 16.01
C VAL A 188 -13.85 4.21 15.45
N ARG A 189 -13.94 5.53 15.64
CA ARG A 189 -12.98 6.51 15.09
C ARG A 189 -12.29 7.36 16.16
N THR A 190 -12.60 7.15 17.43
CA THR A 190 -12.04 7.92 18.54
C THR A 190 -10.73 7.32 19.01
N VAL A 191 -9.70 8.15 19.17
CA VAL A 191 -8.37 7.71 19.65
C VAL A 191 -8.48 7.16 21.08
N ALA A 192 -9.39 7.68 21.90
CA ALA A 192 -9.60 7.22 23.27
C ALA A 192 -9.92 5.73 23.34
N PHE A 193 -10.82 5.23 22.49
CA PHE A 193 -11.16 3.81 22.43
C PHE A 193 -9.91 2.92 22.25
N TYR A 194 -9.05 3.28 21.32
CA TYR A 194 -7.83 2.50 21.04
C TYR A 194 -6.82 2.59 22.18
N ALA A 195 -6.72 3.74 22.82
CA ALA A 195 -5.85 3.92 23.97
C ALA A 195 -6.33 3.09 25.18
N ASP A 196 -7.63 3.09 25.45
CA ASP A 196 -8.21 2.33 26.57
C ASP A 196 -7.98 0.81 26.41
N GLN A 197 -8.01 0.29 25.17
CA GLN A 197 -7.76 -1.13 24.89
C GLN A 197 -6.28 -1.53 25.02
N LEU A 198 -5.37 -0.58 24.84
CA LEU A 198 -3.92 -0.83 24.87
C LEU A 198 -3.28 -0.41 26.20
N CYS A 199 -4.06 0.06 27.14
CA CYS A 199 -3.67 0.54 28.47
C CYS A 199 -2.80 1.83 28.55
N PRO A 200 -2.26 2.42 27.49
CA PRO A 200 -1.66 3.73 27.57
C PRO A 200 -2.71 4.85 27.54
N THR A 201 -2.34 6.02 28.00
CA THR A 201 -3.17 7.21 27.80
C THR A 201 -3.20 7.59 26.31
N PRO A 202 -4.25 8.29 25.82
CA PRO A 202 -4.29 8.77 24.43
C PRO A 202 -3.06 9.60 24.05
N LYS A 203 -2.51 10.37 24.98
CA LYS A 203 -1.29 11.14 24.78
C LYS A 203 -0.07 10.23 24.56
N TYR A 204 0.09 9.21 25.40
CA TYR A 204 1.19 8.26 25.30
C TYR A 204 1.11 7.44 24.02
N LEU A 205 -0.07 6.94 23.65
CA LEU A 205 -0.30 6.25 22.38
C LEU A 205 0.07 7.15 21.19
N SER A 206 -0.31 8.43 21.22
CA SER A 206 0.03 9.40 20.18
C SER A 206 1.54 9.61 20.04
N VAL A 207 2.29 9.63 21.17
CA VAL A 207 3.75 9.72 21.17
C VAL A 207 4.38 8.48 20.55
N ILE A 208 3.92 7.27 20.92
CA ILE A 208 4.38 6.02 20.33
C ILE A 208 4.18 6.04 18.83
N VAL A 209 2.95 6.27 18.36
CA VAL A 209 2.61 6.27 16.93
C VAL A 209 3.44 7.29 16.17
N LYS A 210 3.59 8.50 16.71
CA LYS A 210 4.40 9.54 16.08
C LYS A 210 5.87 9.15 16.00
N SER A 211 6.42 8.49 17.03
CA SER A 211 7.82 8.04 17.04
C SER A 211 8.09 6.87 16.09
N VAL A 212 7.10 5.97 15.91
CA VAL A 212 7.25 4.76 15.10
C VAL A 212 7.00 5.04 13.61
N CYS A 213 5.95 5.79 13.27
CA CYS A 213 5.56 5.96 11.86
C CYS A 213 5.37 7.43 11.41
N GLY A 214 5.67 8.40 12.27
CA GLY A 214 5.54 9.83 11.94
C GLY A 214 4.08 10.34 11.80
N LYS A 215 3.09 9.45 11.84
CA LYS A 215 1.67 9.76 11.65
C LYS A 215 0.93 9.86 12.99
N THR A 216 -0.29 10.38 12.97
CA THR A 216 -1.18 10.35 14.13
C THR A 216 -2.07 9.10 14.09
N VAL A 217 -2.58 8.68 15.25
CA VAL A 217 -3.57 7.57 15.32
C VAL A 217 -4.77 7.85 14.44
N GLN A 218 -5.25 9.09 14.43
CA GLN A 218 -6.38 9.52 13.60
C GLN A 218 -6.10 9.34 12.09
N GLN A 219 -4.88 9.66 11.64
CA GLN A 219 -4.48 9.44 10.25
C GLN A 219 -4.46 7.96 9.87
N LEU A 220 -4.06 7.07 10.79
CA LEU A 220 -4.10 5.63 10.55
C LEU A 220 -5.53 5.12 10.39
N ILE A 221 -6.45 5.57 11.28
CA ILE A 221 -7.88 5.22 11.19
C ILE A 221 -8.46 5.71 9.86
N PHE A 222 -8.18 6.95 9.47
CA PHE A 222 -8.67 7.52 8.21
C PHE A 222 -8.13 6.79 6.99
N LYS A 223 -6.84 6.40 7.01
CA LYS A 223 -6.24 5.59 5.93
C LYS A 223 -6.96 4.23 5.80
N ALA A 224 -7.32 3.57 6.90
CA ALA A 224 -8.07 2.32 6.87
C ALA A 224 -9.48 2.50 6.26
N ILE A 225 -10.19 3.59 6.63
CA ILE A 225 -11.50 3.92 6.08
C ILE A 225 -11.42 4.18 4.56
N ILE A 226 -10.47 5.00 4.12
CA ILE A 226 -10.29 5.33 2.69
C ILE A 226 -9.98 4.07 1.89
N ARG A 227 -9.07 3.23 2.36
CA ARG A 227 -8.74 1.96 1.69
C ARG A 227 -9.99 1.07 1.54
N ARG A 228 -10.78 0.90 2.59
CA ARG A 228 -12.02 0.11 2.53
C ARG A 228 -13.05 0.74 1.60
N SER A 229 -13.17 2.07 1.61
CA SER A 229 -14.04 2.82 0.70
C SER A 229 -13.71 2.54 -0.76
N ILE A 230 -12.43 2.63 -1.11
CA ILE A 230 -11.92 2.37 -2.47
C ILE A 230 -12.21 0.92 -2.87
N TYR A 231 -11.90 -0.02 -1.98
CA TYR A 231 -12.20 -1.44 -2.22
C TYR A 231 -13.69 -1.67 -2.53
N LEU A 232 -14.58 -1.12 -1.71
CA LEU A 232 -16.03 -1.28 -1.91
C LEU A 232 -16.51 -0.62 -3.21
N MET A 233 -15.97 0.53 -3.58
CA MET A 233 -16.33 1.21 -4.82
C MET A 233 -15.87 0.47 -6.08
N LYS A 234 -14.71 -0.19 -6.03
CA LYS A 234 -14.15 -0.89 -7.19
C LYS A 234 -14.62 -2.34 -7.33
N ASN A 235 -14.92 -3.01 -6.24
CA ASN A 235 -15.15 -4.45 -6.22
C ASN A 235 -16.58 -4.85 -5.84
N THR A 236 -17.51 -3.89 -5.75
CA THR A 236 -18.91 -4.16 -5.44
C THR A 236 -19.84 -3.18 -6.16
N ASP A 237 -21.09 -3.60 -6.43
CA ASP A 237 -22.15 -2.76 -6.99
C ASP A 237 -22.86 -1.87 -5.96
N LYS A 238 -22.32 -1.78 -4.72
CA LYS A 238 -22.90 -0.98 -3.65
C LYS A 238 -22.99 0.49 -4.05
N THR A 239 -24.15 1.10 -3.81
CA THR A 239 -24.32 2.55 -3.97
C THR A 239 -23.45 3.32 -2.98
N ILE A 240 -23.16 4.59 -3.26
CA ILE A 240 -22.41 5.46 -2.35
C ILE A 240 -23.09 5.57 -0.98
N GLN A 241 -24.45 5.54 -0.97
CA GLN A 241 -25.22 5.52 0.26
C GLN A 241 -25.02 4.23 1.07
N GLN A 242 -25.00 3.09 0.42
CA GLN A 242 -24.73 1.79 1.07
C GLN A 242 -23.31 1.71 1.62
N ILE A 243 -22.33 2.23 0.89
CA ILE A 243 -20.93 2.31 1.35
C ILE A 243 -20.83 3.24 2.57
N ALA A 244 -21.46 4.40 2.53
CA ALA A 244 -21.51 5.32 3.67
C ALA A 244 -22.11 4.63 4.92
N CYS A 245 -23.20 3.89 4.75
CA CYS A 245 -23.84 3.14 5.83
C CYS A 245 -22.91 2.04 6.39
N GLU A 246 -22.30 1.21 5.53
CA GLU A 246 -21.36 0.15 5.94
C GLU A 246 -20.18 0.70 6.73
N LEU A 247 -19.70 1.86 6.33
CA LEU A 247 -18.60 2.56 7.00
C LEU A 247 -19.06 3.45 8.16
N SER A 248 -20.31 3.31 8.62
CA SER A 248 -20.87 4.05 9.75
C SER A 248 -20.77 5.58 9.61
N PHE A 249 -21.01 6.10 8.40
CA PHE A 249 -21.24 7.53 8.20
C PHE A 249 -22.73 7.86 8.35
N PRO A 250 -23.06 9.04 8.87
CA PRO A 250 -24.47 9.45 9.05
C PRO A 250 -25.24 9.46 7.73
N ASN A 251 -24.59 9.82 6.63
CA ASN A 251 -25.19 9.88 5.29
C ASN A 251 -24.10 9.94 4.20
N ALA A 252 -24.51 9.82 2.94
CA ALA A 252 -23.62 9.87 1.77
C ALA A 252 -22.90 11.22 1.62
N SER A 253 -23.51 12.33 2.05
CA SER A 253 -22.87 13.67 1.98
C SER A 253 -21.67 13.77 2.93
N SER A 254 -21.83 13.33 4.18
CA SER A 254 -20.74 13.28 5.16
C SER A 254 -19.60 12.39 4.71
N PHE A 255 -19.94 11.23 4.13
CA PHE A 255 -18.95 10.34 3.51
C PHE A 255 -18.26 11.01 2.32
N GLY A 256 -19.01 11.65 1.43
CA GLY A 256 -18.50 12.35 0.26
C GLY A 256 -17.49 13.45 0.62
N THR A 257 -17.84 14.26 1.61
CA THR A 257 -16.94 15.32 2.13
C THR A 257 -15.66 14.73 2.72
N PHE A 258 -15.78 13.69 3.55
CA PHE A 258 -14.63 12.98 4.12
C PHE A 258 -13.75 12.39 3.02
N PHE A 259 -14.33 11.66 2.08
CA PHE A 259 -13.59 10.99 1.01
C PHE A 259 -12.85 12.00 0.12
N LYS A 260 -13.56 13.06 -0.33
CA LYS A 260 -12.96 14.14 -1.15
C LYS A 260 -11.81 14.84 -0.43
N LYS A 261 -11.95 15.09 0.88
CA LYS A 261 -10.87 15.70 1.69
C LYS A 261 -9.59 14.86 1.70
N HIS A 262 -9.71 13.53 1.65
CA HIS A 262 -8.56 12.63 1.78
C HIS A 262 -8.02 12.08 0.46
N THR A 263 -8.80 12.13 -0.63
CA THR A 263 -8.41 11.59 -1.94
C THR A 263 -8.35 12.64 -3.06
N GLY A 264 -8.84 13.85 -2.79
CA GLY A 264 -8.96 14.92 -3.80
C GLY A 264 -10.23 14.81 -4.66
N LEU A 265 -10.82 13.63 -4.81
CA LEU A 265 -11.96 13.35 -5.69
C LEU A 265 -13.23 13.01 -4.90
N SER A 266 -14.39 13.35 -5.45
CA SER A 266 -15.65 12.85 -4.90
C SER A 266 -15.77 11.33 -5.09
N PRO A 267 -16.51 10.59 -4.22
CA PRO A 267 -16.73 9.16 -4.40
C PRO A 267 -17.30 8.80 -5.78
N LYS A 268 -18.21 9.64 -6.30
CA LYS A 268 -18.82 9.45 -7.61
C LYS A 268 -17.79 9.57 -8.73
N ASN A 269 -16.99 10.63 -8.72
CA ASN A 269 -15.94 10.84 -9.71
C ASN A 269 -14.88 9.75 -9.63
N TYR A 270 -14.48 9.37 -8.42
CA TYR A 270 -13.52 8.29 -8.20
C TYR A 270 -14.01 6.95 -8.78
N ARG A 271 -15.30 6.60 -8.60
CA ARG A 271 -15.90 5.38 -9.17
C ARG A 271 -15.96 5.42 -10.70
N MET A 272 -16.23 6.60 -11.28
CA MET A 272 -16.33 6.75 -12.74
C MET A 272 -14.98 6.88 -13.44
N GLY A 273 -13.85 6.81 -12.71
CA GLY A 273 -12.53 7.05 -13.28
C GLY A 273 -12.35 8.51 -13.78
N ALA A 274 -13.22 9.44 -13.38
CA ALA A 274 -13.11 10.84 -13.79
C ALA A 274 -11.93 11.50 -13.04
N GLU A 275 -11.02 12.07 -13.80
CA GLU A 275 -9.91 12.92 -13.35
C GLU A 275 -10.41 14.21 -12.69
#